data_6d214ff92961dfca19980bcfb472fca6
#
_entry.id   6d214ff92961dfca19980bcfb472fca6
#
_cell.length_a   1.000
_cell.length_b   1.000
_cell.length_c   1.000
_cell.angle_alpha   90.00
_cell.angle_beta   90.00
_cell.angle_gamma   90.00
#
_symmetry.space_group_name_H-M   'P 1'
#
loop_
_entity.id
_entity.type
_entity.pdbx_description
1 polymer ?
#
loop_
_entity_poly.entity_id
_entity_poly.type
_entity_poly.pdbx_seq_one_letter_code
_entity_poly.pdbx_strand_id
1 'polypeptide(L)'
;MKPTKKHISDKALNQFNENGVVNVRLQHIADAAFVSVGHLAYHFKNKDGIIDALYDELKTKQEILLTEFRIVPLFEDVNRYLKSIYQLHSAYIFFYLDTLEILRAYPTIQTRHSQHLRWQLMQIKTMLDFNISRGAFIFLTYQQRLQLAWQIRSMVEMWRYMVRIENSENETEENFLYCIWGILKPFFSDMG
;
A
#
# COMPACT_ATOMS: atom_id res chain seq x y z
N MET A 1 12.71 29.90 3.86
CA MET A 1 13.33 28.75 3.12
C MET A 1 12.50 28.53 1.86
N LYS A 2 13.10 28.44 0.66
CA LYS A 2 12.30 28.15 -0.56
C LYS A 2 11.69 26.75 -0.44
N PRO A 3 10.37 26.59 -0.65
CA PRO A 3 9.72 25.30 -0.61
C PRO A 3 10.35 24.35 -1.64
N THR A 4 10.68 23.14 -1.19
CA THR A 4 11.30 22.11 -2.02
C THR A 4 10.24 21.29 -2.75
N LYS A 5 10.63 20.54 -3.77
CA LYS A 5 9.76 19.56 -4.45
C LYS A 5 9.09 18.62 -3.44
N LYS A 6 9.84 18.15 -2.43
CA LYS A 6 9.30 17.30 -1.36
C LYS A 6 8.22 17.98 -0.54
N HIS A 7 8.40 19.25 -0.15
CA HIS A 7 7.39 20.01 0.58
C HIS A 7 6.07 20.12 -0.19
N ILE A 8 6.14 20.42 -1.50
CA ILE A 8 4.96 20.48 -2.37
C ILE A 8 4.28 19.10 -2.46
N SER A 9 5.07 18.03 -2.61
CA SER A 9 4.57 16.65 -2.65
C SER A 9 3.84 16.26 -1.36
N ASP A 10 4.40 16.61 -0.18
CA ASP A 10 3.78 16.33 1.12
C ASP A 10 2.46 17.09 1.29
N LYS A 11 2.41 18.35 0.85
CA LYS A 11 1.15 19.13 0.88
C LYS A 11 0.11 18.58 -0.09
N ALA A 12 0.53 18.13 -1.26
CA ALA A 12 -0.35 17.46 -2.22
C ALA A 12 -0.91 16.15 -1.65
N LEU A 13 -0.07 15.35 -1.02
CA LEU A 13 -0.48 14.11 -0.34
C LEU A 13 -1.59 14.36 0.69
N ASN A 14 -1.41 15.39 1.56
CA ASN A 14 -2.43 15.75 2.54
C ASN A 14 -3.74 16.18 1.86
N GLN A 15 -3.66 17.03 0.83
CA GLN A 15 -4.84 17.47 0.08
C GLN A 15 -5.59 16.31 -0.57
N PHE A 16 -4.86 15.35 -1.17
CA PHE A 16 -5.48 14.17 -1.78
C PHE A 16 -6.10 13.25 -0.73
N ASN A 17 -5.44 13.04 0.41
CA ASN A 17 -5.96 12.22 1.52
C ASN A 17 -7.27 12.79 2.10
N GLU A 18 -7.37 14.11 2.22
CA GLU A 18 -8.53 14.79 2.81
C GLU A 18 -9.71 14.91 1.83
N ASN A 19 -9.44 15.21 0.56
CA ASN A 19 -10.44 15.68 -0.39
C ASN A 19 -10.66 14.73 -1.58
N GLY A 20 -9.84 13.68 -1.73
CA GLY A 20 -9.81 12.81 -2.91
C GLY A 20 -9.13 13.46 -4.11
N VAL A 21 -8.66 12.63 -5.03
CA VAL A 21 -7.87 13.10 -6.19
C VAL A 21 -8.67 14.03 -7.09
N VAL A 22 -9.96 13.75 -7.33
CA VAL A 22 -10.80 14.51 -8.28
C VAL A 22 -10.98 15.95 -7.86
N ASN A 23 -11.24 16.17 -6.58
CA ASN A 23 -11.63 17.49 -6.05
C ASN A 23 -10.43 18.43 -5.86
N VAL A 24 -9.20 17.93 -5.88
CA VAL A 24 -8.01 18.75 -5.66
C VAL A 24 -7.49 19.32 -6.97
N ARG A 25 -7.35 20.67 -7.02
CA ARG A 25 -6.76 21.42 -8.12
C ARG A 25 -5.34 21.86 -7.76
N LEU A 26 -4.51 22.18 -8.77
CA LEU A 26 -3.16 22.72 -8.55
C LEU A 26 -3.14 23.95 -7.63
N GLN A 27 -4.18 24.82 -7.72
CA GLN A 27 -4.30 25.98 -6.84
C GLN A 27 -4.38 25.57 -5.37
N HIS A 28 -5.19 24.55 -5.02
CA HIS A 28 -5.33 24.07 -3.65
C HIS A 28 -3.98 23.58 -3.08
N ILE A 29 -3.17 22.90 -3.92
CA ILE A 29 -1.84 22.42 -3.52
C ILE A 29 -0.88 23.59 -3.37
N ALA A 30 -0.91 24.58 -4.28
CA ALA A 30 -0.07 25.76 -4.23
C ALA A 30 -0.35 26.58 -2.96
N ASP A 31 -1.62 26.81 -2.64
CA ASP A 31 -2.07 27.52 -1.44
C ASP A 31 -1.62 26.77 -0.16
N ALA A 32 -1.83 25.45 -0.10
CA ALA A 32 -1.42 24.62 1.02
C ALA A 32 0.12 24.58 1.21
N ALA A 33 0.88 24.73 0.10
CA ALA A 33 2.34 24.76 0.12
C ALA A 33 2.91 26.18 0.32
N PHE A 34 2.05 27.19 0.38
CA PHE A 34 2.44 28.61 0.44
C PHE A 34 3.34 29.03 -0.72
N VAL A 35 3.00 28.61 -1.95
CA VAL A 35 3.70 28.96 -3.19
C VAL A 35 2.73 29.45 -4.26
N SER A 36 3.23 30.18 -5.27
CA SER A 36 2.44 30.45 -6.47
C SER A 36 2.29 29.17 -7.33
N VAL A 37 1.21 29.11 -8.13
CA VAL A 37 1.02 28.03 -9.12
C VAL A 37 2.20 27.98 -10.11
N GLY A 38 2.78 29.12 -10.48
CA GLY A 38 3.98 29.19 -11.33
C GLY A 38 5.21 28.54 -10.67
N HIS A 39 5.39 28.75 -9.36
CA HIS A 39 6.47 28.08 -8.62
C HIS A 39 6.22 26.58 -8.48
N LEU A 40 4.97 26.17 -8.25
CA LEU A 40 4.59 24.76 -8.26
C LEU A 40 4.88 24.12 -9.62
N ALA A 41 4.52 24.79 -10.73
CA ALA A 41 4.73 24.33 -12.09
C ALA A 41 6.21 24.16 -12.46
N TYR A 42 7.11 24.86 -11.80
CA TYR A 42 8.56 24.64 -11.93
C TYR A 42 8.99 23.25 -11.42
N HIS A 43 8.34 22.75 -10.36
CA HIS A 43 8.65 21.44 -9.76
C HIS A 43 7.83 20.31 -10.37
N PHE A 44 6.56 20.57 -10.69
CA PHE A 44 5.61 19.62 -11.25
C PHE A 44 4.79 20.27 -12.37
N LYS A 45 5.02 19.81 -13.58
CA LYS A 45 4.38 20.37 -14.78
C LYS A 45 2.86 20.50 -14.67
N ASN A 46 2.23 19.50 -14.02
CA ASN A 46 0.78 19.41 -13.84
C ASN A 46 0.46 18.50 -12.64
N LYS A 47 -0.83 18.30 -12.34
CA LYS A 47 -1.33 17.42 -11.29
C LYS A 47 -0.89 15.97 -11.51
N ASP A 48 -0.85 15.52 -12.76
CA ASP A 48 -0.47 14.16 -13.12
C ASP A 48 0.96 13.84 -12.67
N GLY A 49 1.89 14.78 -12.85
CA GLY A 49 3.27 14.64 -12.38
C GLY A 49 3.40 14.55 -10.85
N ILE A 50 2.46 15.16 -10.12
CA ILE A 50 2.42 15.04 -8.65
C ILE A 50 1.90 13.66 -8.25
N ILE A 51 0.82 13.18 -8.87
CA ILE A 51 0.23 11.86 -8.61
C ILE A 51 1.23 10.77 -8.97
N ASP A 52 1.92 10.90 -10.10
CA ASP A 52 2.95 9.98 -10.54
C ASP A 52 4.11 9.88 -9.53
N ALA A 53 4.59 11.02 -9.03
CA ALA A 53 5.65 11.06 -8.02
C ALA A 53 5.20 10.46 -6.67
N LEU A 54 3.96 10.71 -6.24
CA LEU A 54 3.41 10.12 -5.01
C LEU A 54 3.21 8.62 -5.14
N TYR A 55 2.78 8.15 -6.31
CA TYR A 55 2.67 6.71 -6.58
C TYR A 55 4.05 6.02 -6.55
N ASP A 56 5.06 6.61 -7.17
CA ASP A 56 6.43 6.07 -7.15
C ASP A 56 7.01 6.03 -5.73
N GLU A 57 6.72 7.05 -4.92
CA GLU A 57 7.13 7.08 -3.52
C GLU A 57 6.44 5.98 -2.71
N LEU A 58 5.12 5.81 -2.86
CA LEU A 58 4.35 4.74 -2.23
C LEU A 58 4.91 3.36 -2.60
N LYS A 59 5.04 3.11 -3.91
CA LYS A 59 5.58 1.85 -4.44
C LYS A 59 6.97 1.54 -3.87
N THR A 60 7.86 2.52 -3.87
CA THR A 60 9.22 2.36 -3.34
C THR A 60 9.20 2.01 -1.85
N LYS A 61 8.37 2.67 -1.05
CA LYS A 61 8.21 2.35 0.38
C LYS A 61 7.68 0.94 0.59
N GLN A 62 6.71 0.48 -0.20
CA GLN A 62 6.21 -0.90 -0.15
C GLN A 62 7.31 -1.91 -0.51
N GLU A 63 8.12 -1.62 -1.53
CA GLU A 63 9.23 -2.48 -1.93
C GLU A 63 10.30 -2.59 -0.85
N ILE A 64 10.63 -1.49 -0.17
CA ILE A 64 11.56 -1.49 0.96
C ILE A 64 11.03 -2.38 2.08
N LEU A 65 9.79 -2.20 2.52
CA LEU A 65 9.16 -2.99 3.58
C LEU A 65 9.20 -4.50 3.25
N LEU A 66 8.85 -4.87 2.01
CA LEU A 66 8.88 -6.27 1.58
C LEU A 66 10.29 -6.83 1.44
N THR A 67 11.29 -6.01 1.11
CA THR A 67 12.69 -6.43 1.00
C THR A 67 13.30 -6.70 2.38
N GLU A 68 13.04 -5.85 3.37
CA GLU A 68 13.47 -6.06 4.75
C GLU A 68 12.87 -7.34 5.35
N PHE A 69 11.62 -7.61 5.04
CA PHE A 69 10.88 -8.79 5.45
C PHE A 69 11.41 -10.11 4.85
N ARG A 70 12.03 -10.07 3.66
CA ARG A 70 12.44 -11.26 2.89
C ARG A 70 13.58 -12.08 3.48
N ILE A 71 14.36 -11.54 4.41
CA ILE A 71 15.61 -12.18 4.85
C ILE A 71 15.31 -13.45 5.63
N VAL A 72 14.47 -13.38 6.66
CA VAL A 72 14.00 -14.53 7.44
C VAL A 72 12.57 -14.21 7.92
N PRO A 73 11.50 -14.55 7.16
CA PRO A 73 10.14 -14.12 7.48
C PRO A 73 9.53 -14.99 8.60
N LEU A 74 10.02 -14.84 9.82
CA LEU A 74 9.39 -15.39 11.01
C LEU A 74 8.06 -14.68 11.30
N PHE A 75 7.21 -15.26 12.15
CA PHE A 75 5.89 -14.65 12.45
C PHE A 75 5.99 -13.25 13.05
N GLU A 76 7.02 -12.98 13.84
CA GLU A 76 7.29 -11.64 14.36
C GLU A 76 7.62 -10.64 13.24
N ASP A 77 8.40 -11.06 12.25
CA ASP A 77 8.75 -10.23 11.09
C ASP A 77 7.54 -10.01 10.19
N VAL A 78 6.70 -11.04 9.98
CA VAL A 78 5.40 -10.92 9.30
C VAL A 78 4.52 -9.90 10.01
N ASN A 79 4.41 -9.98 11.33
CA ASN A 79 3.59 -9.08 12.13
C ASN A 79 4.10 -7.63 12.04
N ARG A 80 5.43 -7.43 12.11
CA ARG A 80 6.07 -6.12 11.93
C ARG A 80 5.80 -5.54 10.54
N TYR A 81 5.94 -6.35 9.49
CA TYR A 81 5.59 -5.96 8.13
C TYR A 81 4.12 -5.53 8.02
N LEU A 82 3.19 -6.32 8.54
CA LEU A 82 1.76 -6.01 8.50
C LEU A 82 1.42 -4.68 9.20
N LYS A 83 2.05 -4.39 10.34
CA LYS A 83 1.91 -3.10 11.03
C LYS A 83 2.44 -1.96 10.16
N SER A 84 3.62 -2.12 9.59
CA SER A 84 4.25 -1.09 8.76
C SER A 84 3.46 -0.81 7.49
N ILE A 85 2.91 -1.85 6.84
CA ILE A 85 2.09 -1.68 5.65
C ILE A 85 0.74 -1.03 5.98
N TYR A 86 0.12 -1.36 7.12
CA TYR A 86 -1.09 -0.70 7.60
C TYR A 86 -0.87 0.81 7.77
N GLN A 87 0.23 1.22 8.41
CA GLN A 87 0.59 2.61 8.60
C GLN A 87 0.90 3.32 7.26
N LEU A 88 1.60 2.64 6.36
CA LEU A 88 1.88 3.18 5.02
C LEU A 88 0.59 3.40 4.22
N HIS A 89 -0.36 2.46 4.27
CA HIS A 89 -1.66 2.60 3.61
C HIS A 89 -2.47 3.76 4.21
N SER A 90 -2.37 3.99 5.53
CA SER A 90 -2.98 5.16 6.16
C SER A 90 -2.41 6.47 5.66
N ALA A 91 -1.08 6.53 5.52
CA ALA A 91 -0.39 7.72 5.03
C ALA A 91 -0.70 8.07 3.57
N TYR A 92 -1.07 7.06 2.76
CA TYR A 92 -1.41 7.20 1.33
C TYR A 92 -2.85 6.79 1.05
N ILE A 93 -3.78 7.07 1.98
CA ILE A 93 -5.15 6.56 1.92
C ILE A 93 -5.89 6.95 0.64
N PHE A 94 -5.60 8.11 0.05
CA PHE A 94 -6.19 8.55 -1.21
C PHE A 94 -6.02 7.50 -2.33
N PHE A 95 -4.84 6.84 -2.39
CA PHE A 95 -4.57 5.86 -3.43
C PHE A 95 -5.48 4.64 -3.28
N TYR A 96 -5.71 4.17 -2.07
CA TYR A 96 -6.53 2.98 -1.80
C TYR A 96 -8.02 3.25 -1.97
N LEU A 97 -8.49 4.46 -1.67
CA LEU A 97 -9.88 4.85 -1.87
C LEU A 97 -10.20 5.17 -3.33
N ASP A 98 -9.28 5.83 -4.04
CA ASP A 98 -9.46 6.28 -5.41
C ASP A 98 -8.74 5.39 -6.44
N THR A 99 -8.30 4.17 -6.06
CA THR A 99 -7.46 3.28 -6.88
C THR A 99 -7.99 3.13 -8.31
N LEU A 100 -9.26 2.73 -8.47
CA LEU A 100 -9.80 2.47 -9.82
C LEU A 100 -9.90 3.73 -10.66
N GLU A 101 -10.16 4.88 -10.05
CA GLU A 101 -10.20 6.16 -10.72
C GLU A 101 -8.80 6.58 -11.19
N ILE A 102 -7.81 6.48 -10.29
CA ILE A 102 -6.41 6.76 -10.62
C ILE A 102 -5.93 5.86 -11.76
N LEU A 103 -6.18 4.55 -11.69
CA LEU A 103 -5.74 3.61 -12.71
C LEU A 103 -6.42 3.84 -14.07
N ARG A 104 -7.68 4.26 -14.10
CA ARG A 104 -8.37 4.65 -15.34
C ARG A 104 -7.83 5.94 -15.94
N ALA A 105 -7.54 6.94 -15.09
CA ALA A 105 -7.03 8.24 -15.54
C ALA A 105 -5.54 8.17 -15.95
N TYR A 106 -4.75 7.27 -15.36
CA TYR A 106 -3.29 7.19 -15.54
C TYR A 106 -2.82 5.79 -15.98
N PRO A 107 -2.88 5.45 -17.29
CA PRO A 107 -2.52 4.11 -17.82
C PRO A 107 -1.08 3.68 -17.50
N THR A 108 -0.15 4.64 -17.38
CA THR A 108 1.24 4.36 -16.99
C THR A 108 1.34 3.87 -15.54
N ILE A 109 0.55 4.46 -14.64
CA ILE A 109 0.43 4.00 -13.25
C ILE A 109 -0.24 2.64 -13.23
N GLN A 110 -1.31 2.43 -14.01
CA GLN A 110 -1.99 1.13 -14.11
C GLN A 110 -1.01 0.01 -14.46
N THR A 111 -0.18 0.21 -15.48
CA THR A 111 0.81 -0.80 -15.89
C THR A 111 1.80 -1.12 -14.77
N ARG A 112 2.39 -0.09 -14.13
CA ARG A 112 3.34 -0.26 -13.03
C ARG A 112 2.69 -0.89 -11.80
N HIS A 113 1.47 -0.49 -11.47
CA HIS A 113 0.73 -1.05 -10.34
C HIS A 113 0.39 -2.53 -10.56
N SER A 114 -0.05 -2.90 -11.75
CA SER A 114 -0.31 -4.29 -12.11
C SER A 114 0.94 -5.19 -12.02
N GLN A 115 2.11 -4.66 -12.42
CA GLN A 115 3.40 -5.35 -12.26
C GLN A 115 3.78 -5.47 -10.78
N HIS A 116 3.59 -4.41 -10.00
CA HIS A 116 3.86 -4.38 -8.58
C HIS A 116 3.00 -5.38 -7.79
N LEU A 117 1.70 -5.46 -8.09
CA LEU A 117 0.81 -6.45 -7.47
C LEU A 117 1.24 -7.91 -7.77
N ARG A 118 1.72 -8.19 -9.00
CA ARG A 118 2.27 -9.52 -9.32
C ARG A 118 3.54 -9.82 -8.53
N TRP A 119 4.42 -8.82 -8.40
CA TRP A 119 5.63 -8.96 -7.60
C TRP A 119 5.31 -9.20 -6.12
N GLN A 120 4.40 -8.42 -5.51
CA GLN A 120 3.94 -8.63 -4.12
C GLN A 120 3.41 -10.05 -3.91
N LEU A 121 2.58 -10.55 -4.85
CA LEU A 121 2.06 -11.92 -4.76
C LEU A 121 3.16 -12.95 -4.64
N MET A 122 4.23 -12.80 -5.41
CA MET A 122 5.37 -13.72 -5.36
C MET A 122 6.17 -13.58 -4.06
N GLN A 123 6.29 -12.37 -3.48
CA GLN A 123 6.93 -12.18 -2.18
C GLN A 123 6.14 -12.88 -1.05
N ILE A 124 4.82 -12.72 -1.03
CA ILE A 124 3.95 -13.40 -0.05
C ILE A 124 4.05 -14.92 -0.21
N LYS A 125 4.04 -15.43 -1.45
CA LYS A 125 4.23 -16.86 -1.70
C LYS A 125 5.59 -17.35 -1.17
N THR A 126 6.66 -16.59 -1.37
CA THR A 126 8.00 -16.95 -0.84
C THR A 126 8.00 -17.00 0.69
N MET A 127 7.29 -16.10 1.37
CA MET A 127 7.09 -16.16 2.82
C MET A 127 6.38 -17.45 3.24
N LEU A 128 5.33 -17.85 2.52
CA LEU A 128 4.62 -19.10 2.78
C LEU A 128 5.54 -20.32 2.56
N ASP A 129 6.32 -20.34 1.47
CA ASP A 129 7.28 -21.41 1.17
C ASP A 129 8.31 -21.57 2.30
N PHE A 130 8.85 -20.48 2.81
CA PHE A 130 9.78 -20.49 3.93
C PHE A 130 9.14 -21.08 5.20
N ASN A 131 7.93 -20.63 5.56
CA ASN A 131 7.26 -21.10 6.78
C ASN A 131 6.80 -22.55 6.69
N ILE A 132 6.46 -23.05 5.49
CA ILE A 132 6.22 -24.48 5.25
C ILE A 132 7.53 -25.28 5.39
N SER A 133 8.63 -24.81 4.81
CA SER A 133 9.91 -25.53 4.83
C SER A 133 10.49 -25.66 6.23
N ARG A 134 10.25 -24.71 7.13
CA ARG A 134 10.64 -24.80 8.55
C ARG A 134 9.63 -25.51 9.45
N GLY A 135 8.54 -26.03 8.88
CA GLY A 135 7.51 -26.77 9.61
C GLY A 135 6.53 -25.93 10.41
N ALA A 136 6.52 -24.59 10.27
CA ALA A 136 5.56 -23.72 10.98
C ALA A 136 4.15 -23.74 10.37
N PHE A 137 4.07 -24.03 9.06
CA PHE A 137 2.81 -24.29 8.37
C PHE A 137 2.75 -25.75 7.91
N ILE A 138 1.53 -26.28 7.81
CA ILE A 138 1.26 -27.58 7.18
C ILE A 138 1.68 -27.57 5.71
N PHE A 139 1.88 -28.74 5.11
CA PHE A 139 2.17 -28.83 3.69
C PHE A 139 0.99 -28.29 2.85
N LEU A 140 1.29 -27.42 1.90
CA LEU A 140 0.38 -26.87 0.91
C LEU A 140 0.93 -27.13 -0.50
N THR A 141 0.07 -27.52 -1.43
CA THR A 141 0.42 -27.62 -2.84
C THR A 141 0.77 -26.25 -3.42
N TYR A 142 1.42 -26.22 -4.57
CA TYR A 142 1.77 -24.98 -5.26
C TYR A 142 0.53 -24.08 -5.49
N GLN A 143 -0.59 -24.66 -5.92
CA GLN A 143 -1.83 -23.93 -6.18
C GLN A 143 -2.44 -23.36 -4.88
N GLN A 144 -2.45 -24.13 -3.81
CA GLN A 144 -2.94 -23.65 -2.51
C GLN A 144 -2.10 -22.47 -1.99
N ARG A 145 -0.77 -22.52 -2.15
CA ARG A 145 0.12 -21.41 -1.77
C ARG A 145 -0.15 -20.14 -2.57
N LEU A 146 -0.36 -20.25 -3.89
CA LEU A 146 -0.72 -19.12 -4.72
C LEU A 146 -2.09 -18.54 -4.34
N GLN A 147 -3.07 -19.39 -4.09
CA GLN A 147 -4.40 -18.98 -3.68
C GLN A 147 -4.36 -18.25 -2.32
N LEU A 148 -3.65 -18.81 -1.34
CA LEU A 148 -3.48 -18.20 -0.03
C LEU A 148 -2.74 -16.85 -0.12
N ALA A 149 -1.67 -16.79 -0.90
CA ALA A 149 -0.94 -15.54 -1.15
C ALA A 149 -1.84 -14.48 -1.80
N TRP A 150 -2.71 -14.88 -2.74
CA TRP A 150 -3.68 -13.99 -3.37
C TRP A 150 -4.71 -13.47 -2.37
N GLN A 151 -5.24 -14.33 -1.48
CA GLN A 151 -6.19 -13.94 -0.43
C GLN A 151 -5.57 -12.92 0.54
N ILE A 152 -4.35 -13.18 1.03
CA ILE A 152 -3.62 -12.28 1.92
C ILE A 152 -3.41 -10.92 1.24
N ARG A 153 -2.85 -10.92 0.02
CA ARG A 153 -2.63 -9.67 -0.72
C ARG A 153 -3.93 -8.91 -0.92
N SER A 154 -5.00 -9.58 -1.34
CA SER A 154 -6.29 -8.94 -1.59
C SER A 154 -6.86 -8.30 -0.32
N MET A 155 -6.75 -8.97 0.83
CA MET A 155 -7.17 -8.41 2.11
C MET A 155 -6.33 -7.18 2.48
N VAL A 156 -5.00 -7.25 2.32
CA VAL A 156 -4.11 -6.11 2.60
C VAL A 156 -4.46 -4.90 1.73
N GLU A 157 -4.60 -5.08 0.42
CA GLU A 157 -4.87 -4.00 -0.52
C GLU A 157 -6.29 -3.40 -0.37
N MET A 158 -7.30 -4.23 -0.07
CA MET A 158 -8.70 -3.82 -0.03
C MET A 158 -9.17 -3.37 1.36
N TRP A 159 -8.39 -3.57 2.43
CA TRP A 159 -8.78 -3.30 3.80
C TRP A 159 -9.34 -1.89 3.99
N ARG A 160 -8.59 -0.87 3.55
CA ARG A 160 -8.98 0.55 3.72
C ARG A 160 -10.28 0.89 3.00
N TYR A 161 -10.47 0.33 1.81
CA TYR A 161 -11.68 0.51 1.03
C TYR A 161 -12.90 -0.11 1.73
N MET A 162 -12.78 -1.36 2.21
CA MET A 162 -13.88 -2.08 2.86
C MET A 162 -14.34 -1.39 4.14
N VAL A 163 -13.44 -1.08 5.05
CA VAL A 163 -13.81 -0.43 6.32
C VAL A 163 -14.38 0.97 6.11
N ARG A 164 -13.95 1.68 5.05
CA ARG A 164 -14.50 2.99 4.70
C ARG A 164 -15.93 2.88 4.16
N ILE A 165 -16.24 1.90 3.30
CA ILE A 165 -17.61 1.68 2.78
C ILE A 165 -18.55 1.27 3.89
N GLU A 166 -18.11 0.38 4.76
CA GLU A 166 -18.91 -0.11 5.88
C GLU A 166 -19.13 0.97 6.95
N ASN A 167 -18.44 2.12 6.86
CA ASN A 167 -18.40 3.14 7.90
C ASN A 167 -18.11 2.54 9.29
N SER A 168 -17.18 1.57 9.29
CA SER A 168 -16.90 0.72 10.42
C SER A 168 -16.03 1.44 11.45
N GLU A 169 -16.44 1.42 12.71
CA GLU A 169 -15.60 1.82 13.85
C GLU A 169 -14.38 0.88 14.03
N ASN A 170 -14.35 -0.22 13.28
CA ASN A 170 -13.30 -1.24 13.32
C ASN A 170 -12.08 -0.93 12.43
N GLU A 171 -11.91 0.30 11.97
CA GLU A 171 -10.73 0.75 11.21
C GLU A 171 -9.48 0.85 12.11
N THR A 172 -9.10 -0.26 12.75
CA THR A 172 -7.95 -0.32 13.64
C THR A 172 -6.85 -1.22 13.09
N GLU A 173 -5.59 -0.95 13.47
CA GLU A 173 -4.45 -1.84 13.18
C GLU A 173 -4.69 -3.24 13.75
N GLU A 174 -5.27 -3.34 14.94
CA GLU A 174 -5.54 -4.61 15.61
C GLU A 174 -6.50 -5.48 14.80
N ASN A 175 -7.62 -4.91 14.33
CA ASN A 175 -8.59 -5.64 13.51
C ASN A 175 -8.01 -6.06 12.15
N PHE A 176 -7.20 -5.19 11.53
CA PHE A 176 -6.47 -5.54 10.31
C PHE A 176 -5.56 -6.77 10.53
N LEU A 177 -4.75 -6.73 11.60
CA LEU A 177 -3.88 -7.85 11.96
C LEU A 177 -4.67 -9.12 12.27
N TYR A 178 -5.75 -8.99 13.03
CA TYR A 178 -6.63 -10.11 13.38
C TYR A 178 -7.20 -10.79 12.12
N CYS A 179 -7.65 -10.02 11.15
CA CYS A 179 -8.17 -10.56 9.88
C CYS A 179 -7.09 -11.29 9.08
N ILE A 180 -5.88 -10.72 8.95
CA ILE A 180 -4.79 -11.36 8.19
C ILE A 180 -4.33 -12.65 8.89
N TRP A 181 -4.12 -12.61 10.21
CA TRP A 181 -3.75 -13.81 10.97
C TRP A 181 -4.87 -14.86 10.96
N GLY A 182 -6.14 -14.44 10.93
CA GLY A 182 -7.29 -15.33 10.76
C GLY A 182 -7.24 -16.13 9.45
N ILE A 183 -6.74 -15.54 8.36
CA ILE A 183 -6.52 -16.24 7.08
C ILE A 183 -5.40 -17.29 7.22
N LEU A 184 -4.34 -17.01 7.99
CA LEU A 184 -3.17 -17.86 8.14
C LEU A 184 -3.35 -18.98 9.19
N LYS A 185 -4.10 -18.70 10.25
CA LYS A 185 -4.29 -19.59 11.41
C LYS A 185 -4.67 -21.04 11.06
N PRO A 186 -5.59 -21.31 10.11
CA PRO A 186 -5.96 -22.69 9.74
C PRO A 186 -4.80 -23.54 9.20
N PHE A 187 -3.71 -22.90 8.80
CA PHE A 187 -2.55 -23.56 8.17
C PHE A 187 -1.37 -23.71 9.12
N PHE A 188 -1.48 -23.30 10.38
CA PHE A 188 -0.43 -23.54 11.37
C PHE A 188 -0.31 -25.03 11.63
N SER A 189 0.93 -25.50 11.79
CA SER A 189 1.24 -26.83 12.30
C SER A 189 1.29 -26.81 13.83
N ASP A 190 1.45 -27.99 14.45
CA ASP A 190 1.66 -28.11 15.91
C ASP A 190 2.96 -27.44 16.40
N MET A 191 3.84 -27.04 15.48
CA MET A 191 5.10 -26.32 15.76
C MET A 191 5.01 -24.82 15.45
N GLY A 192 3.86 -24.33 14.96
CA GLY A 192 3.64 -22.96 14.51
C GLY A 192 3.03 -22.03 15.55
#